data_b4dc2db21f380a27242e307cd6e6c0cd
#
_entry.id   b4dc2db21f380a27242e307cd6e6c0cd
#
_cell.length_a   1.000
_cell.length_b   1.000
_cell.length_c   1.000
_cell.angle_alpha   90.00
_cell.angle_beta   90.00
_cell.angle_gamma   90.00
#
_symmetry.space_group_name_H-M   'P 1'
#
loop_
_entity.id
_entity.type
_entity.pdbx_description
1 polymer ?
#
loop_
_entity_poly.entity_id
_entity_poly.type
_entity_poly.pdbx_seq_one_letter_code
_entity_poly.pdbx_strand_id
1 'polypeptide(L)'
;MEQIPFDKRTGKIWFNNELVEWQDAKVHIISHGLHYASLVFEGLRVYDGEIFKLEEHTNRLFYSAKRMDLKIPFTQEAINEATKKIVSVQNIQNGYIRPFAWRGSEMMGVSAQQTKINVVVATWEWGDYFDPKLKIEGIKLNISKWRRPAPNTIPWDSKACLLYTSPSPRDGLLSRMPSSA
;
A
#
# COMPACT_ATOMS: atom_id res chain seq x y z
N MET A 1 -23.21 -0.65 -6.74
CA MET A 1 -23.15 -0.88 -5.27
C MET A 1 -22.46 0.29 -4.63
N GLU A 2 -23.06 0.87 -3.61
CA GLU A 2 -22.47 1.95 -2.83
C GLU A 2 -21.22 1.41 -2.12
N GLN A 3 -20.08 2.05 -2.29
CA GLN A 3 -18.84 1.58 -1.70
C GLN A 3 -18.82 1.92 -0.20
N ILE A 4 -18.78 0.90 0.66
CA ILE A 4 -18.65 1.11 2.10
C ILE A 4 -17.33 1.87 2.35
N PRO A 5 -17.36 3.04 3.01
CA PRO A 5 -16.16 3.79 3.38
C PRO A 5 -15.19 2.92 4.18
N PHE A 6 -13.89 3.11 3.96
CA PHE A 6 -12.88 2.25 4.60
C PHE A 6 -12.92 2.32 6.13
N ASP A 7 -13.22 3.48 6.70
CA ASP A 7 -13.37 3.69 8.13
C ASP A 7 -14.65 3.07 8.73
N LYS A 8 -15.57 2.58 7.89
CA LYS A 8 -16.81 1.92 8.28
C LYS A 8 -16.80 0.40 8.07
N ARG A 9 -15.72 -0.13 7.53
CA ARG A 9 -15.57 -1.57 7.31
C ARG A 9 -15.38 -2.30 8.63
N THR A 10 -15.67 -3.60 8.62
CA THR A 10 -15.54 -4.50 9.77
C THR A 10 -14.54 -5.61 9.46
N GLY A 11 -14.22 -6.41 10.47
CA GLY A 11 -13.27 -7.51 10.39
C GLY A 11 -11.94 -7.19 11.06
N LYS A 12 -10.88 -7.84 10.63
CA LYS A 12 -9.55 -7.74 11.24
C LYS A 12 -8.54 -7.08 10.32
N ILE A 13 -7.52 -6.49 10.93
CA ILE A 13 -6.30 -6.02 10.29
C ILE A 13 -5.11 -6.64 11.04
N TRP A 14 -4.11 -7.13 10.32
CA TRP A 14 -2.85 -7.48 10.94
C TRP A 14 -2.01 -6.21 11.15
N PHE A 15 -1.70 -5.90 12.40
CA PHE A 15 -1.00 -4.70 12.82
C PHE A 15 0.12 -5.07 13.80
N ASN A 16 1.38 -4.87 13.45
CA ASN A 16 2.56 -5.12 14.30
C ASN A 16 2.52 -6.49 15.00
N ASN A 17 2.23 -7.55 14.25
CA ASN A 17 2.12 -8.93 14.71
C ASN A 17 0.85 -9.30 15.49
N GLU A 18 -0.12 -8.42 15.55
CA GLU A 18 -1.42 -8.68 16.19
C GLU A 18 -2.57 -8.58 15.18
N LEU A 19 -3.66 -9.29 15.45
CA LEU A 19 -4.91 -9.12 14.74
C LEU A 19 -5.79 -8.16 15.55
N VAL A 20 -5.93 -6.95 15.06
CA VAL A 20 -6.79 -5.92 15.67
C VAL A 20 -8.12 -5.82 14.92
N GLU A 21 -9.17 -5.33 15.61
CA GLU A 21 -10.42 -5.00 14.95
C GLU A 21 -10.18 -3.89 13.91
N TRP A 22 -10.91 -3.93 12.81
CA TRP A 22 -10.78 -2.92 11.75
C TRP A 22 -10.92 -1.50 12.26
N GLN A 23 -11.90 -1.28 13.16
CA GLN A 23 -12.20 0.03 13.75
C GLN A 23 -11.12 0.52 14.73
N ASP A 24 -10.28 -0.38 15.24
CA ASP A 24 -9.24 -0.07 16.22
C ASP A 24 -7.85 0.12 15.57
N ALA A 25 -7.73 -0.18 14.29
CA ALA A 25 -6.50 0.06 13.52
C ALA A 25 -6.31 1.57 13.27
N LYS A 26 -5.90 2.29 14.31
CA LYS A 26 -5.74 3.75 14.32
C LYS A 26 -4.27 4.13 14.45
N VAL A 27 -3.92 5.28 13.92
CA VAL A 27 -2.59 5.88 14.06
C VAL A 27 -2.71 7.26 14.73
N HIS A 28 -1.68 7.63 15.48
CA HIS A 28 -1.62 8.96 16.07
C HIS A 28 -1.47 10.01 14.97
N ILE A 29 -2.19 11.12 15.09
CA ILE A 29 -2.19 12.20 14.10
C ILE A 29 -0.79 12.81 13.84
N ILE A 30 0.10 12.75 14.84
CA ILE A 30 1.50 13.21 14.73
C ILE A 30 2.42 12.03 14.35
N SER A 31 1.95 11.10 13.55
CA SER A 31 2.85 10.10 12.97
C SER A 31 3.74 10.70 11.89
N HIS A 32 5.05 10.45 11.98
CA HIS A 32 6.04 10.97 11.02
C HIS A 32 5.69 10.61 9.57
N GLY A 33 5.16 9.38 9.35
CA GLY A 33 4.69 8.95 8.04
C GLY A 33 3.63 9.84 7.41
N LEU A 34 2.75 10.46 8.21
CA LEU A 34 1.69 11.37 7.73
C LEU A 34 2.22 12.74 7.35
N HIS A 35 3.30 13.20 7.96
CA HIS A 35 3.83 14.56 7.75
C HIS A 35 4.97 14.62 6.74
N TYR A 36 5.82 13.59 6.72
CA TYR A 36 7.03 13.53 5.89
C TYR A 36 6.97 12.44 4.82
N ALA A 37 5.81 11.83 4.60
CA ALA A 37 5.60 10.76 3.62
C ALA A 37 6.56 9.56 3.79
N SER A 38 7.06 9.33 5.01
CA SER A 38 7.96 8.23 5.33
C SER A 38 7.20 6.91 5.47
N LEU A 39 6.68 6.45 4.34
CA LEU A 39 5.85 5.25 4.21
C LEU A 39 6.17 4.55 2.88
N VAL A 40 6.24 3.22 2.94
CA VAL A 40 6.29 2.34 1.77
C VAL A 40 5.13 1.35 1.81
N PHE A 41 4.68 0.89 0.65
CA PHE A 41 3.54 -0.02 0.59
C PHE A 41 3.56 -0.89 -0.65
N GLU A 42 2.71 -1.91 -0.63
CA GLU A 42 2.43 -2.75 -1.76
C GLU A 42 0.92 -2.87 -2.02
N GLY A 43 0.61 -3.44 -3.15
CA GLY A 43 -0.75 -3.75 -3.53
C GLY A 43 -0.80 -5.07 -4.26
N LEU A 44 -1.43 -6.06 -3.66
CA LEU A 44 -1.57 -7.40 -4.21
C LEU A 44 -3.03 -7.68 -4.52
N ARG A 45 -3.26 -8.62 -5.43
CA ARG A 45 -4.58 -9.17 -5.71
C ARG A 45 -4.73 -10.57 -5.15
N VAL A 46 -5.94 -10.88 -4.73
CA VAL A 46 -6.39 -12.23 -4.45
C VAL A 46 -7.38 -12.61 -5.56
N TYR A 47 -7.21 -13.78 -6.13
CA TYR A 47 -8.09 -14.36 -7.15
C TYR A 47 -8.45 -15.79 -6.71
N ASP A 48 -9.72 -16.05 -6.51
CA ASP A 48 -10.25 -17.34 -6.06
C ASP A 48 -9.54 -17.91 -4.81
N GLY A 49 -9.25 -16.99 -3.86
CA GLY A 49 -8.53 -17.31 -2.62
C GLY A 49 -7.00 -17.35 -2.73
N GLU A 50 -6.45 -17.32 -3.94
CA GLU A 50 -5.01 -17.38 -4.17
C GLU A 50 -4.38 -15.98 -4.27
N ILE A 51 -3.28 -15.77 -3.54
CA ILE A 51 -2.56 -14.50 -3.53
C ILE A 51 -1.59 -14.45 -4.70
N PHE A 52 -1.82 -13.52 -5.61
CA PHE A 52 -0.97 -13.37 -6.79
C PHE A 52 0.37 -12.75 -6.43
N LYS A 53 1.47 -13.44 -6.74
CA LYS A 53 2.86 -12.94 -6.64
C LYS A 53 3.26 -12.44 -5.24
N LEU A 54 2.86 -13.17 -4.19
CA LEU A 54 3.09 -12.76 -2.79
C LEU A 54 4.56 -12.46 -2.50
N GLU A 55 5.46 -13.38 -2.83
CA GLU A 55 6.89 -13.25 -2.52
C GLU A 55 7.54 -12.08 -3.27
N GLU A 56 7.22 -11.90 -4.54
CA GLU A 56 7.75 -10.79 -5.33
C GLU A 56 7.29 -9.43 -4.81
N HIS A 57 6.05 -9.32 -4.35
CA HIS A 57 5.54 -8.11 -3.71
C HIS A 57 6.21 -7.86 -2.36
N THR A 58 6.38 -8.90 -1.55
CA THR A 58 7.07 -8.77 -0.26
C THR A 58 8.53 -8.37 -0.46
N ASN A 59 9.23 -8.98 -1.40
CA ASN A 59 10.59 -8.59 -1.79
C ASN A 59 10.66 -7.10 -2.17
N ARG A 60 9.70 -6.61 -2.96
CA ARG A 60 9.66 -5.20 -3.37
C ARG A 60 9.29 -4.27 -2.21
N LEU A 61 8.45 -4.69 -1.27
CA LEU A 61 8.17 -3.94 -0.04
C LEU A 61 9.47 -3.70 0.76
N PHE A 62 10.25 -4.76 0.98
CA PHE A 62 11.52 -4.67 1.70
C PHE A 62 12.58 -3.87 0.93
N TYR A 63 12.63 -4.03 -0.38
CA TYR A 63 13.48 -3.21 -1.25
C TYR A 63 13.13 -1.72 -1.10
N SER A 64 11.85 -1.38 -1.22
CA SER A 64 11.36 -0.01 -1.07
C SER A 64 11.65 0.55 0.33
N ALA A 65 11.46 -0.26 1.36
CA ALA A 65 11.77 0.10 2.74
C ALA A 65 13.25 0.42 2.92
N LYS A 66 14.14 -0.43 2.39
CA LYS A 66 15.59 -0.19 2.42
C LYS A 66 15.97 1.11 1.71
N ARG A 67 15.38 1.41 0.56
CA ARG A 67 15.61 2.67 -0.19
C ARG A 67 15.17 3.92 0.58
N MET A 68 14.19 3.77 1.47
CA MET A 68 13.64 4.84 2.32
C MET A 68 14.18 4.83 3.75
N ASP A 69 15.24 4.04 4.00
CA ASP A 69 15.82 3.86 5.34
C ASP A 69 14.80 3.41 6.40
N LEU A 70 13.85 2.58 6.01
CA LEU A 70 12.87 1.97 6.90
C LEU A 70 13.31 0.53 7.22
N LYS A 71 13.67 0.26 8.47
CA LYS A 71 14.03 -1.09 8.92
C LYS A 71 12.77 -1.80 9.40
N ILE A 72 12.12 -2.57 8.53
CA ILE A 72 10.98 -3.39 8.89
C ILE A 72 11.40 -4.38 9.99
N PRO A 73 10.70 -4.42 11.16
CA PRO A 73 11.12 -5.24 12.31
C PRO A 73 10.67 -6.71 12.21
N PHE A 74 10.32 -7.17 11.01
CA PHE A 74 9.86 -8.53 10.71
C PHE A 74 10.66 -9.10 9.56
N THR A 75 10.68 -10.44 9.43
CA THR A 75 11.24 -11.10 8.26
C THR A 75 10.24 -11.10 7.10
N GLN A 76 10.70 -11.37 5.90
CA GLN A 76 9.83 -11.49 4.72
C GLN A 76 8.84 -12.65 4.88
N GLU A 77 9.30 -13.76 5.43
CA GLU A 77 8.49 -14.94 5.73
C GLU A 77 7.37 -14.60 6.71
N ALA A 78 7.68 -13.84 7.77
CA ALA A 78 6.68 -13.40 8.74
C ALA A 78 5.59 -12.52 8.10
N ILE A 79 5.97 -11.63 7.17
CA ILE A 79 5.01 -10.81 6.41
C ILE A 79 4.19 -11.67 5.44
N ASN A 80 4.79 -12.66 4.80
CA ASN A 80 4.07 -13.59 3.93
C ASN A 80 3.03 -14.39 4.72
N GLU A 81 3.41 -14.92 5.87
CA GLU A 81 2.47 -15.67 6.73
C GLU A 81 1.36 -14.75 7.31
N ALA A 82 1.71 -13.53 7.72
CA ALA A 82 0.73 -12.53 8.14
C ALA A 82 -0.27 -12.22 7.01
N THR A 83 0.22 -12.13 5.78
CA THR A 83 -0.62 -11.85 4.60
C THR A 83 -1.56 -13.01 4.30
N LYS A 84 -1.07 -14.25 4.32
CA LYS A 84 -1.92 -15.45 4.16
C LYS A 84 -2.97 -15.53 5.28
N LYS A 85 -2.53 -15.32 6.52
CA LYS A 85 -3.39 -15.36 7.70
C LYS A 85 -4.54 -14.36 7.60
N ILE A 86 -4.27 -13.10 7.25
CA ILE A 86 -5.33 -12.08 7.18
C ILE A 86 -6.31 -12.33 6.03
N VAL A 87 -5.85 -12.84 4.89
CA VAL A 87 -6.72 -13.25 3.78
C VAL A 87 -7.66 -14.37 4.22
N SER A 88 -7.14 -15.38 4.92
CA SER A 88 -7.93 -16.49 5.46
C SER A 88 -8.93 -16.02 6.52
N VAL A 89 -8.51 -15.20 7.50
CA VAL A 89 -9.36 -14.68 8.57
C VAL A 89 -10.50 -13.84 8.03
N GLN A 90 -10.27 -13.08 6.98
CA GLN A 90 -11.27 -12.25 6.31
C GLN A 90 -12.07 -13.00 5.23
N ASN A 91 -11.73 -14.27 4.97
CA ASN A 91 -12.36 -15.12 3.94
C ASN A 91 -12.43 -14.46 2.55
N ILE A 92 -11.34 -13.78 2.17
CA ILE A 92 -11.26 -13.05 0.89
C ILE A 92 -11.07 -14.04 -0.25
N GLN A 93 -12.03 -14.09 -1.18
CA GLN A 93 -11.93 -14.86 -2.41
C GLN A 93 -11.40 -14.01 -3.57
N ASN A 94 -11.97 -12.83 -3.77
CA ASN A 94 -11.53 -11.90 -4.79
C ASN A 94 -11.34 -10.52 -4.16
N GLY A 95 -10.10 -10.09 -4.03
CA GLY A 95 -9.84 -8.91 -3.22
C GLY A 95 -8.50 -8.24 -3.47
N TYR A 96 -8.22 -7.32 -2.59
CA TYR A 96 -7.00 -6.52 -2.58
C TYR A 96 -6.33 -6.61 -1.22
N ILE A 97 -5.01 -6.69 -1.24
CA ILE A 97 -4.18 -6.69 -0.03
C ILE A 97 -3.28 -5.46 -0.07
N ARG A 98 -3.20 -4.76 1.04
CA ARG A 98 -2.38 -3.57 1.26
C ARG A 98 -1.42 -3.79 2.42
N PRO A 99 -0.23 -4.36 2.19
CA PRO A 99 0.84 -4.29 3.17
C PRO A 99 1.54 -2.93 3.07
N PHE A 100 1.86 -2.35 4.22
CA PHE A 100 2.62 -1.10 4.27
C PHE A 100 3.38 -0.94 5.57
N ALA A 101 4.46 -0.15 5.53
CA ALA A 101 5.29 0.18 6.68
C ALA A 101 5.55 1.67 6.72
N TRP A 102 5.53 2.26 7.92
CA TRP A 102 5.72 3.70 8.11
C TRP A 102 6.43 4.03 9.42
N ARG A 103 7.01 5.22 9.50
CA ARG A 103 7.58 5.76 10.73
C ARG A 103 6.47 6.26 11.66
N GLY A 104 6.55 5.85 12.93
CA GLY A 104 5.59 6.17 13.98
C GLY A 104 5.64 7.60 14.49
N SER A 105 5.17 7.80 15.72
CA SER A 105 4.94 9.11 16.34
C SER A 105 5.88 9.40 17.53
N GLU A 106 6.94 8.61 17.69
CA GLU A 106 7.85 8.74 18.83
C GLU A 106 8.73 10.00 18.75
N MET A 107 8.86 10.55 17.55
CA MET A 107 9.65 11.74 17.30
C MET A 107 9.06 12.53 16.14
N MET A 108 9.09 13.85 16.23
CA MET A 108 8.68 14.77 15.19
C MET A 108 9.86 15.66 14.78
N GLY A 109 10.17 15.70 13.52
CA GLY A 109 11.27 16.47 12.96
C GLY A 109 11.82 15.81 11.71
N VAL A 110 12.76 16.47 11.04
CA VAL A 110 13.37 15.95 9.81
C VAL A 110 14.19 14.67 10.10
N SER A 111 14.89 14.64 11.22
CA SER A 111 15.58 13.45 11.70
C SER A 111 14.58 12.46 12.29
N ALA A 112 14.56 11.25 11.79
CA ALA A 112 13.53 10.26 12.11
C ALA A 112 14.10 8.91 12.58
N GLN A 113 15.40 8.84 12.93
CA GLN A 113 16.08 7.58 13.23
C GLN A 113 15.55 6.87 14.47
N GLN A 114 14.98 7.60 15.42
CA GLN A 114 14.44 7.06 16.67
C GLN A 114 12.97 6.67 16.60
N THR A 115 12.32 6.86 15.46
CA THR A 115 10.94 6.42 15.27
C THR A 115 10.86 4.91 15.10
N LYS A 116 9.85 4.30 15.68
CA LYS A 116 9.50 2.89 15.41
C LYS A 116 8.95 2.76 13.99
N ILE A 117 9.23 1.62 13.39
CA ILE A 117 8.61 1.24 12.12
C ILE A 117 7.40 0.39 12.45
N ASN A 118 6.23 0.89 12.09
CA ASN A 118 4.98 0.16 12.16
C ASN A 118 4.75 -0.58 10.84
N VAL A 119 4.10 -1.75 10.93
CA VAL A 119 3.77 -2.57 9.76
C VAL A 119 2.33 -3.03 9.86
N VAL A 120 1.62 -2.92 8.76
CA VAL A 120 0.22 -3.34 8.64
C VAL A 120 0.03 -4.18 7.39
N VAL A 121 -0.84 -5.18 7.49
CA VAL A 121 -1.42 -5.86 6.34
C VAL A 121 -2.94 -5.79 6.47
N ALA A 122 -3.58 -5.05 5.59
CA ALA A 122 -5.03 -4.98 5.47
C ALA A 122 -5.49 -5.66 4.18
N THR A 123 -6.66 -6.31 4.22
CA THR A 123 -7.26 -6.92 3.04
C THR A 123 -8.76 -6.69 3.02
N TRP A 124 -9.33 -6.58 1.84
CA TRP A 124 -10.76 -6.39 1.64
C TRP A 124 -11.20 -6.91 0.27
N GLU A 125 -12.47 -7.24 0.16
CA GLU A 125 -13.06 -7.55 -1.12
C GLU A 125 -12.96 -6.35 -2.06
N TRP A 126 -12.48 -6.61 -3.28
CA TRP A 126 -12.38 -5.61 -4.32
C TRP A 126 -12.63 -6.23 -5.68
N GLY A 127 -13.72 -5.84 -6.28
CA GLY A 127 -14.06 -6.24 -7.65
C GLY A 127 -13.12 -5.63 -8.71
N ASP A 128 -13.57 -5.65 -9.92
CA ASP A 128 -12.88 -5.05 -11.06
C ASP A 128 -12.75 -3.53 -10.93
N TYR A 129 -11.62 -2.98 -11.33
CA TYR A 129 -11.40 -1.54 -11.39
C TYR A 129 -12.28 -0.83 -12.42
N PHE A 130 -12.63 -1.54 -13.49
CA PHE A 130 -13.37 -1.00 -14.60
C PHE A 130 -14.68 -1.75 -14.76
N ASP A 131 -15.72 -1.03 -15.19
CA ASP A 131 -16.91 -1.65 -15.73
C ASP A 131 -16.52 -2.62 -16.87
N PRO A 132 -17.13 -3.82 -16.94
CA PRO A 132 -16.85 -4.77 -18.02
C PRO A 132 -16.92 -4.16 -19.43
N LYS A 133 -17.81 -3.18 -19.65
CA LYS A 133 -17.89 -2.45 -20.92
C LYS A 133 -16.60 -1.68 -21.22
N LEU A 134 -16.02 -1.03 -20.22
CA LEU A 134 -14.78 -0.28 -20.40
C LEU A 134 -13.57 -1.16 -20.70
N LYS A 135 -13.62 -2.46 -20.34
CA LYS A 135 -12.59 -3.42 -20.75
C LYS A 135 -12.61 -3.68 -22.26
N ILE A 136 -13.77 -3.56 -22.90
CA ILE A 136 -13.98 -3.78 -24.34
C ILE A 136 -13.80 -2.45 -25.10
N GLU A 137 -14.46 -1.40 -24.64
CA GLU A 137 -14.49 -0.09 -25.30
C GLU A 137 -13.22 0.73 -25.08
N GLY A 138 -12.41 0.37 -24.07
CA GLY A 138 -11.23 1.11 -23.65
C GLY A 138 -11.55 2.28 -22.75
N ILE A 139 -10.50 3.02 -22.39
CA ILE A 139 -10.56 4.20 -21.50
C ILE A 139 -9.95 5.42 -22.19
N LYS A 140 -10.41 6.59 -21.78
CA LYS A 140 -9.82 7.86 -22.25
C LYS A 140 -8.56 8.16 -21.45
N LEU A 141 -7.47 8.45 -22.15
CA LEU A 141 -6.19 8.89 -21.57
C LEU A 141 -5.91 10.33 -21.96
N ASN A 142 -5.08 10.98 -21.18
CA ASN A 142 -4.57 12.31 -21.45
C ASN A 142 -3.10 12.39 -21.00
N ILE A 143 -2.33 13.35 -21.47
CA ILE A 143 -0.93 13.55 -21.10
C ILE A 143 -0.82 14.66 -20.06
N SER A 144 -0.19 14.36 -18.90
CA SER A 144 0.02 15.37 -17.85
C SER A 144 1.10 16.38 -18.23
N LYS A 145 0.91 17.61 -17.76
CA LYS A 145 1.97 18.63 -17.77
C LYS A 145 3.07 18.35 -16.75
N TRP A 146 2.75 17.65 -15.67
CA TRP A 146 3.71 17.29 -14.63
C TRP A 146 4.61 16.17 -15.08
N ARG A 147 5.88 16.23 -14.68
CA ARG A 147 6.88 15.20 -14.94
C ARG A 147 7.25 14.51 -13.62
N ARG A 148 7.56 13.23 -13.70
CA ARG A 148 8.14 12.53 -12.54
C ARG A 148 9.51 13.10 -12.23
N PRO A 149 9.90 13.16 -10.93
CA PRO A 149 11.26 13.53 -10.57
C PRO A 149 12.30 12.65 -11.27
N ALA A 150 13.42 13.26 -11.64
CA ALA A 150 14.51 12.52 -12.26
C ALA A 150 15.08 11.47 -11.28
N PRO A 151 15.64 10.36 -11.78
CA PRO A 151 16.14 9.26 -10.94
C PRO A 151 17.20 9.63 -9.90
N ASN A 152 17.87 10.75 -10.09
CA ASN A 152 18.91 11.26 -9.20
C ASN A 152 18.40 12.28 -8.15
N THR A 153 17.09 12.56 -8.09
CA THR A 153 16.51 13.55 -7.18
C THR A 153 15.79 12.92 -5.99
N ILE A 154 15.24 11.73 -6.15
CA ILE A 154 14.54 10.97 -5.10
C ILE A 154 14.76 9.46 -5.32
N PRO A 155 14.46 8.61 -4.32
CA PRO A 155 14.45 7.15 -4.51
C PRO A 155 13.27 6.71 -5.40
N TRP A 156 13.32 7.07 -6.67
CA TRP A 156 12.25 6.94 -7.67
C TRP A 156 11.80 5.50 -7.91
N ASP A 157 12.66 4.54 -7.60
CA ASP A 157 12.45 3.09 -7.75
C ASP A 157 11.78 2.44 -6.52
N SER A 158 11.59 3.19 -5.43
CA SER A 158 10.86 2.71 -4.25
C SER A 158 9.37 2.94 -4.41
N LYS A 159 8.55 1.99 -3.96
CA LYS A 159 7.09 2.16 -3.88
C LYS A 159 6.74 2.90 -2.58
N ALA A 160 7.03 4.19 -2.56
CA ALA A 160 6.86 5.08 -1.42
C ALA A 160 5.80 6.16 -1.67
N CYS A 161 5.31 6.76 -0.61
CA CYS A 161 4.27 7.80 -0.67
C CYS A 161 4.65 9.00 -1.55
N LEU A 162 5.92 9.37 -1.56
CA LEU A 162 6.46 10.46 -2.39
C LEU A 162 6.27 10.27 -3.90
N LEU A 163 6.09 9.04 -4.36
CA LEU A 163 5.86 8.76 -5.79
C LEU A 163 4.44 9.06 -6.24
N TYR A 164 3.51 9.25 -5.31
CA TYR A 164 2.11 9.52 -5.63
C TYR A 164 1.78 10.98 -5.83
N THR A 165 2.70 11.86 -5.61
CA THR A 165 2.59 13.25 -6.02
C THR A 165 2.73 13.43 -7.53
N SER A 166 3.23 12.41 -8.23
CA SER A 166 3.31 12.37 -9.68
C SER A 166 2.49 11.20 -10.22
N PRO A 167 1.58 11.41 -11.16
CA PRO A 167 0.81 10.34 -11.77
C PRO A 167 1.70 9.28 -12.41
N SER A 168 1.37 8.01 -12.20
CA SER A 168 2.12 6.88 -12.75
C SER A 168 1.18 5.87 -13.39
N PRO A 169 1.48 5.39 -14.60
CA PRO A 169 0.64 4.40 -15.28
C PRO A 169 0.42 3.10 -14.51
N ARG A 170 1.27 2.82 -13.52
CA ARG A 170 1.17 1.60 -12.71
C ARG A 170 0.21 1.70 -11.52
N ASP A 171 -0.35 2.86 -11.26
CA ASP A 171 -1.16 3.10 -10.07
C ASP A 171 -2.68 2.95 -10.33
N GLY A 172 -3.06 2.14 -11.27
CA GLY A 172 -4.44 1.82 -11.59
C GLY A 172 -5.23 3.02 -12.10
N LEU A 173 -6.41 3.21 -11.57
CA LEU A 173 -7.29 4.28 -12.01
C LEU A 173 -6.70 5.68 -11.86
N LEU A 174 -5.89 5.86 -10.86
CA LEU A 174 -5.24 7.14 -10.61
C LEU A 174 -4.07 7.37 -11.56
N SER A 175 -3.40 6.30 -11.90
CA SER A 175 -2.23 6.38 -12.76
C SER A 175 -2.57 6.54 -14.23
N ARG A 176 -3.77 6.15 -14.61
CA ARG A 176 -4.25 6.50 -15.92
C ARG A 176 -4.50 7.96 -16.06
N MET A 177 -4.35 8.62 -15.00
CA MET A 177 -4.24 10.00 -15.14
C MET A 177 -3.25 10.33 -16.15
N PRO A 178 -3.49 11.27 -16.77
CA PRO A 178 -3.02 11.68 -18.04
C PRO A 178 -1.55 11.66 -18.25
N SER A 179 -0.89 11.70 -17.21
CA SER A 179 0.53 11.54 -17.18
C SER A 179 1.05 10.21 -17.62
N SER A 180 0.17 9.32 -17.69
CA SER A 180 0.57 7.95 -17.94
C SER A 180 1.00 7.70 -19.36
N ALA A 181 0.63 8.56 -20.25
CA ALA A 181 1.02 8.45 -21.64
C ALA A 181 2.44 8.95 -21.89
#